data_5639ab2e06c2749ead67d3c55a4e787f
#
_entry.id   5639ab2e06c2749ead67d3c55a4e787f
#
_cell.length_a   1.000
_cell.length_b   1.000
_cell.length_c   1.000
_cell.angle_alpha   90.00
_cell.angle_beta   90.00
_cell.angle_gamma   90.00
#
_symmetry.space_group_name_H-M   'P 1'
#
loop_
_entity.id
_entity.type
_entity.pdbx_description
1 polymer ?
#
loop_
_entity_poly.entity_id
_entity_poly.type
_entity_poly.pdbx_seq_one_letter_code
_entity_poly.pdbx_strand_id
1 'polypeptide(L)'
;LPGLLPPIGIVVIVLGSIYSGITGITEAAGMGVVATLIIIFFRKELTWFLFKDALVRTFKASGTILTITFGATTLAGAYSLAGGPTYVAETILAYDLKPMYLIFMMQIMFLILGAFMDWVGIVLLAMPVFLPIVLALGFDPIWFGILFCVNMQVSFLSPPFGPAAFYLKSVTPPHISLTDIFRGFGPFIVIQLIVLACVMFFPEFTTQNFHEFKPTK
;
A
#
# COMPACT_ATOMS: atom_id res chain seq x y z
N LEU A 1 -29.75 -4.92 -0.79
CA LEU A 1 -29.30 -3.97 -1.85
C LEU A 1 -29.19 -2.50 -1.38
N PRO A 2 -30.12 -1.91 -0.57
CA PRO A 2 -30.00 -0.50 -0.17
C PRO A 2 -28.77 -0.18 0.69
N GLY A 3 -28.17 -1.17 1.37
CA GLY A 3 -26.95 -0.99 2.16
C GLY A 3 -25.66 -0.90 1.34
N LEU A 4 -25.66 -1.36 0.07
CA LEU A 4 -24.49 -1.33 -0.81
C LEU A 4 -24.37 -0.04 -1.63
N LEU A 5 -25.47 0.64 -1.88
CA LEU A 5 -25.50 1.86 -2.69
C LEU A 5 -24.59 2.97 -2.14
N PRO A 6 -24.59 3.28 -0.82
CA PRO A 6 -23.75 4.34 -0.29
C PRO A 6 -22.24 4.06 -0.46
N PRO A 7 -21.69 2.88 -0.10
CA PRO A 7 -20.28 2.58 -0.35
C PRO A 7 -19.90 2.66 -1.84
N ILE A 8 -20.73 2.11 -2.73
CA ILE A 8 -20.49 2.18 -4.18
C ILE A 8 -20.50 3.64 -4.65
N GLY A 9 -21.45 4.45 -4.17
CA GLY A 9 -21.50 5.88 -4.48
C GLY A 9 -20.22 6.62 -4.09
N ILE A 10 -19.68 6.36 -2.89
CA ILE A 10 -18.42 6.95 -2.44
C ILE A 10 -17.27 6.53 -3.36
N VAL A 11 -17.17 5.23 -3.69
CA VAL A 11 -16.12 4.71 -4.58
C VAL A 11 -16.20 5.40 -5.95
N VAL A 12 -17.39 5.51 -6.53
CA VAL A 12 -17.60 6.17 -7.83
C VAL A 12 -17.22 7.65 -7.77
N ILE A 13 -17.59 8.37 -6.70
CA ILE A 13 -17.25 9.79 -6.53
C ILE A 13 -15.72 9.95 -6.42
N VAL A 14 -15.07 9.18 -5.56
CA VAL A 14 -13.63 9.31 -5.31
C VAL A 14 -12.81 8.88 -6.52
N LEU A 15 -13.00 7.66 -7.02
CA LEU A 15 -12.25 7.17 -8.18
C LEU A 15 -12.63 7.92 -9.45
N GLY A 16 -13.92 8.22 -9.64
CA GLY A 16 -14.39 8.99 -10.80
C GLY A 16 -13.75 10.38 -10.86
N SER A 17 -13.60 11.07 -9.73
CA SER A 17 -12.96 12.39 -9.68
C SER A 17 -11.45 12.33 -10.01
N ILE A 18 -10.76 11.26 -9.59
CA ILE A 18 -9.34 11.05 -9.91
C ILE A 18 -9.17 10.73 -11.41
N TYR A 19 -9.90 9.73 -11.92
CA TYR A 19 -9.76 9.29 -13.31
C TYR A 19 -10.22 10.32 -14.33
N SER A 20 -11.18 11.19 -13.96
CA SER A 20 -11.58 12.32 -14.82
C SER A 20 -10.59 13.48 -14.81
N GLY A 21 -9.56 13.43 -13.97
CA GLY A 21 -8.58 14.51 -13.82
C GLY A 21 -9.12 15.79 -13.16
N ILE A 22 -10.32 15.73 -12.56
CA ILE A 22 -10.95 16.89 -11.91
C ILE A 22 -10.21 17.25 -10.62
N THR A 23 -9.75 16.22 -9.86
CA THR A 23 -9.11 16.41 -8.57
C THR A 23 -7.85 15.56 -8.46
N GLY A 24 -6.89 16.04 -7.66
CA GLY A 24 -5.78 15.23 -7.19
C GLY A 24 -6.21 14.19 -6.15
N ILE A 25 -5.32 13.27 -5.81
CA ILE A 25 -5.61 12.15 -4.89
C ILE A 25 -6.01 12.67 -3.50
N THR A 26 -5.37 13.73 -3.02
CA THR A 26 -5.63 14.31 -1.70
C THR A 26 -7.00 14.98 -1.64
N GLU A 27 -7.37 15.74 -2.67
CA GLU A 27 -8.66 16.41 -2.78
C GLU A 27 -9.79 15.38 -2.94
N ALA A 28 -9.56 14.32 -3.70
CA ALA A 28 -10.52 13.22 -3.87
C ALA A 28 -10.80 12.51 -2.54
N ALA A 29 -9.80 12.34 -1.67
CA ALA A 29 -10.00 11.82 -0.32
C ALA A 29 -10.90 12.75 0.52
N GLY A 30 -10.71 14.07 0.41
CA GLY A 30 -11.59 15.08 1.02
C GLY A 30 -13.02 14.98 0.52
N MET A 31 -13.23 14.79 -0.79
CA MET A 31 -14.55 14.55 -1.38
C MET A 31 -15.21 13.28 -0.82
N GLY A 32 -14.45 12.23 -0.61
CA GLY A 32 -14.91 11.00 0.04
C GLY A 32 -15.42 11.23 1.46
N VAL A 33 -14.73 12.07 2.25
CA VAL A 33 -15.18 12.47 3.59
C VAL A 33 -16.49 13.24 3.53
N VAL A 34 -16.60 14.22 2.63
CA VAL A 34 -17.82 15.02 2.45
C VAL A 34 -18.97 14.12 2.01
N ALA A 35 -18.75 13.24 1.04
CA ALA A 35 -19.78 12.29 0.57
C ALA A 35 -20.27 11.38 1.71
N THR A 36 -19.34 10.88 2.54
CA THR A 36 -19.68 10.05 3.70
C THR A 36 -20.54 10.84 4.71
N LEU A 37 -20.16 12.08 5.04
CA LEU A 37 -20.93 12.94 5.95
C LEU A 37 -22.33 13.21 5.42
N ILE A 38 -22.47 13.49 4.13
CA ILE A 38 -23.77 13.71 3.48
C ILE A 38 -24.66 12.46 3.61
N ILE A 39 -24.10 11.27 3.32
CA ILE A 39 -24.84 10.01 3.41
C ILE A 39 -25.32 9.76 4.85
N ILE A 40 -24.44 9.91 5.85
CA ILE A 40 -24.77 9.69 7.26
C ILE A 40 -25.82 10.73 7.73
N PHE A 41 -25.72 11.97 7.24
CA PHE A 41 -26.70 13.02 7.55
C PHE A 41 -28.10 12.66 7.02
N PHE A 42 -28.22 12.22 5.76
CA PHE A 42 -29.50 11.80 5.17
C PHE A 42 -30.06 10.53 5.84
N ARG A 43 -29.21 9.66 6.33
CA ARG A 43 -29.62 8.48 7.11
C ARG A 43 -30.03 8.81 8.54
N LYS A 44 -29.87 10.07 8.96
CA LYS A 44 -30.12 10.53 10.34
C LYS A 44 -29.30 9.79 11.41
N GLU A 45 -28.16 9.26 11.01
CA GLU A 45 -27.22 8.53 11.88
C GLU A 45 -26.11 9.45 12.40
N LEU A 46 -26.00 10.69 11.92
CA LEU A 46 -24.98 11.65 12.32
C LEU A 46 -25.27 12.15 13.75
N THR A 47 -24.45 11.73 14.69
CA THR A 47 -24.48 12.20 16.08
C THR A 47 -23.20 12.96 16.40
N TRP A 48 -23.26 13.90 17.35
CA TRP A 48 -22.06 14.61 17.82
C TRP A 48 -21.01 13.67 18.39
N PHE A 49 -21.45 12.60 19.06
CA PHE A 49 -20.57 11.57 19.59
C PHE A 49 -19.81 10.84 18.46
N LEU A 50 -20.52 10.40 17.42
CA LEU A 50 -19.91 9.72 16.25
C LEU A 50 -18.89 10.61 15.54
N PHE A 51 -19.24 11.88 15.32
CA PHE A 51 -18.36 12.85 14.69
C PHE A 51 -17.09 13.10 15.49
N LYS A 52 -17.24 13.32 16.81
CA LYS A 52 -16.11 13.49 17.72
C LYS A 52 -15.21 12.27 17.78
N ASP A 53 -15.78 11.06 17.87
CA ASP A 53 -15.02 9.81 17.88
C ASP A 53 -14.24 9.61 16.57
N ALA A 54 -14.86 9.87 15.43
CA ALA A 54 -14.19 9.84 14.12
C ALA A 54 -13.01 10.82 14.06
N LEU A 55 -13.18 12.06 14.52
CA LEU A 55 -12.10 13.04 14.59
C LEU A 55 -10.95 12.57 15.48
N VAL A 56 -11.24 12.08 16.68
CA VAL A 56 -10.21 11.59 17.62
C VAL A 56 -9.44 10.42 17.02
N ARG A 57 -10.12 9.48 16.37
CA ARG A 57 -9.46 8.36 15.67
C ARG A 57 -8.59 8.84 14.52
N THR A 58 -9.06 9.80 13.75
CA THR A 58 -8.29 10.41 12.64
C THR A 58 -7.03 11.10 13.19
N PHE A 59 -7.15 11.90 14.26
CA PHE A 59 -5.99 12.53 14.88
C PHE A 59 -4.97 11.52 15.40
N LYS A 60 -5.42 10.44 16.06
CA LYS A 60 -4.54 9.37 16.54
C LYS A 60 -3.81 8.70 15.37
N ALA A 61 -4.54 8.32 14.32
CA ALA A 61 -3.95 7.70 13.13
C ALA A 61 -2.94 8.62 12.44
N SER A 62 -3.31 9.87 12.20
CA SER A 62 -2.42 10.88 11.60
C SER A 62 -1.18 11.13 12.45
N GLY A 63 -1.34 11.26 13.76
CA GLY A 63 -0.22 11.45 14.70
C GLY A 63 0.75 10.26 14.67
N THR A 64 0.24 9.04 14.64
CA THR A 64 1.06 7.83 14.50
C THR A 64 1.84 7.83 13.19
N ILE A 65 1.18 8.09 12.06
CA ILE A 65 1.81 8.13 10.74
C ILE A 65 2.90 9.22 10.71
N LEU A 66 2.62 10.43 11.20
CA LEU A 66 3.60 11.51 11.25
C LEU A 66 4.82 11.16 12.11
N THR A 67 4.61 10.55 13.27
CA THR A 67 5.71 10.12 14.16
C THR A 67 6.61 9.08 13.49
N ILE A 68 6.01 8.09 12.83
CA ILE A 68 6.75 7.09 12.06
C ILE A 68 7.50 7.76 10.90
N THR A 69 6.86 8.68 10.18
CA THR A 69 7.48 9.42 9.07
C THR A 69 8.70 10.21 9.53
N PHE A 70 8.63 10.92 10.65
CA PHE A 70 9.80 11.63 11.22
C PHE A 70 10.93 10.68 11.58
N GLY A 71 10.63 9.54 12.22
CA GLY A 71 11.62 8.53 12.54
C GLY A 71 12.27 7.94 11.28
N ALA A 72 11.45 7.59 10.29
CA ALA A 72 11.89 7.01 9.02
C ALA A 72 12.76 7.99 8.21
N THR A 73 12.36 9.25 8.09
CA THR A 73 13.15 10.27 7.36
C THR A 73 14.47 10.57 8.05
N THR A 74 14.48 10.59 9.37
CA THR A 74 15.73 10.75 10.15
C THR A 74 16.68 9.58 9.93
N LEU A 75 16.16 8.35 9.98
CA LEU A 75 16.94 7.13 9.71
C LEU A 75 17.49 7.13 8.28
N ALA A 76 16.64 7.43 7.30
CA ALA A 76 17.03 7.49 5.89
C ALA A 76 18.10 8.57 5.64
N GLY A 77 17.96 9.73 6.27
CA GLY A 77 18.97 10.79 6.23
C GLY A 77 20.30 10.34 6.82
N ALA A 78 20.29 9.76 8.00
CA ALA A 78 21.50 9.22 8.66
C ALA A 78 22.15 8.11 7.81
N TYR A 79 21.36 7.18 7.27
CA TYR A 79 21.82 6.13 6.38
C TYR A 79 22.49 6.69 5.11
N SER A 80 21.87 7.70 4.48
CA SER A 80 22.42 8.35 3.29
C SER A 80 23.71 9.11 3.58
N LEU A 81 23.78 9.84 4.70
CA LEU A 81 24.97 10.56 5.13
C LEU A 81 26.13 9.62 5.49
N ALA A 82 25.82 8.44 6.03
CA ALA A 82 26.82 7.41 6.32
C ALA A 82 27.34 6.68 5.04
N GLY A 83 26.87 7.04 3.84
CA GLY A 83 27.23 6.39 2.60
C GLY A 83 26.58 5.02 2.39
N GLY A 84 25.51 4.74 3.12
CA GLY A 84 24.81 3.45 3.07
C GLY A 84 24.39 3.01 1.68
N PRO A 85 23.73 3.86 0.85
CA PRO A 85 23.34 3.49 -0.50
C PRO A 85 24.54 3.12 -1.39
N THR A 86 25.62 3.88 -1.30
CA THR A 86 26.86 3.62 -2.04
C THR A 86 27.50 2.29 -1.62
N TYR A 87 27.62 2.07 -0.31
CA TYR A 87 28.15 0.83 0.23
C TYR A 87 27.35 -0.41 -0.23
N VAL A 88 26.04 -0.32 -0.19
CA VAL A 88 25.18 -1.43 -0.64
C VAL A 88 25.32 -1.63 -2.15
N ALA A 89 25.32 -0.55 -2.95
CA ALA A 89 25.50 -0.65 -4.40
C ALA A 89 26.85 -1.28 -4.77
N GLU A 90 27.96 -0.86 -4.14
CA GLU A 90 29.29 -1.42 -4.36
C GLU A 90 29.37 -2.90 -3.93
N THR A 91 28.77 -3.23 -2.78
CA THR A 91 28.72 -4.61 -2.31
C THR A 91 27.96 -5.51 -3.29
N ILE A 92 26.84 -5.03 -3.81
CA ILE A 92 26.03 -5.74 -4.80
C ILE A 92 26.78 -5.95 -6.12
N LEU A 93 27.48 -4.92 -6.61
CA LEU A 93 28.29 -5.00 -7.81
C LEU A 93 29.49 -5.95 -7.62
N ALA A 94 30.05 -6.00 -6.43
CA ALA A 94 31.18 -6.90 -6.12
C ALA A 94 30.82 -8.39 -6.19
N TYR A 95 29.55 -8.75 -5.93
CA TYR A 95 29.07 -10.14 -5.99
C TYR A 95 28.60 -10.58 -7.38
N ASP A 96 28.68 -9.71 -8.41
CA ASP A 96 28.23 -9.98 -9.79
C ASP A 96 26.82 -10.62 -9.87
N LEU A 97 25.95 -10.23 -8.94
CA LEU A 97 24.58 -10.73 -8.89
C LEU A 97 23.75 -10.06 -10.00
N LYS A 98 22.99 -10.87 -10.72
CA LYS A 98 22.07 -10.33 -11.72
C LYS A 98 21.09 -9.38 -11.02
N PRO A 99 20.88 -8.16 -11.53
CA PRO A 99 20.00 -7.15 -10.90
C PRO A 99 18.60 -7.67 -10.52
N MET A 100 18.04 -8.56 -11.32
CA MET A 100 16.72 -9.17 -11.09
C MET A 100 16.68 -10.02 -9.80
N TYR A 101 17.78 -10.67 -9.42
CA TYR A 101 17.84 -11.41 -8.14
C TYR A 101 17.70 -10.51 -6.92
N LEU A 102 18.22 -9.28 -7.01
CA LEU A 102 18.09 -8.31 -5.94
C LEU A 102 16.66 -7.83 -5.78
N ILE A 103 15.99 -7.54 -6.90
CA ILE A 103 14.56 -7.21 -6.89
C ILE A 103 13.77 -8.37 -6.26
N PHE A 104 14.07 -9.61 -6.66
CA PHE A 104 13.41 -10.79 -6.08
C PHE A 104 13.64 -10.90 -4.56
N MET A 105 14.88 -10.69 -4.10
CA MET A 105 15.21 -10.68 -2.68
C MET A 105 14.46 -9.57 -1.91
N MET A 106 14.35 -8.37 -2.50
CA MET A 106 13.56 -7.28 -1.94
C MET A 106 12.07 -7.65 -1.83
N GLN A 107 11.51 -8.33 -2.85
CA GLN A 107 10.12 -8.79 -2.80
C GLN A 107 9.89 -9.83 -1.70
N ILE A 108 10.83 -10.77 -1.50
CA ILE A 108 10.76 -11.73 -0.38
C ILE A 108 10.82 -10.98 0.96
N MET A 109 11.69 -9.98 1.09
CA MET A 109 11.80 -9.20 2.31
C MET A 109 10.49 -8.43 2.58
N PHE A 110 9.85 -7.86 1.57
CA PHE A 110 8.54 -7.23 1.70
C PHE A 110 7.45 -8.21 2.15
N LEU A 111 7.44 -9.45 1.63
CA LEU A 111 6.51 -10.49 2.08
C LEU A 111 6.71 -10.83 3.57
N ILE A 112 7.96 -10.96 3.99
CA ILE A 112 8.30 -11.24 5.39
C ILE A 112 7.88 -10.06 6.27
N LEU A 113 8.26 -8.84 5.93
CA LEU A 113 7.89 -7.64 6.68
C LEU A 113 6.37 -7.48 6.75
N GLY A 114 5.67 -7.69 5.63
CA GLY A 114 4.22 -7.57 5.54
C GLY A 114 3.45 -8.61 6.35
N ALA A 115 4.08 -9.73 6.71
CA ALA A 115 3.50 -10.70 7.64
C ALA A 115 3.45 -10.17 9.10
N PHE A 116 4.28 -9.17 9.44
CA PHE A 116 4.42 -8.67 10.81
C PHE A 116 4.08 -7.19 10.97
N MET A 117 4.13 -6.42 9.90
CA MET A 117 3.99 -4.96 9.92
C MET A 117 2.90 -4.49 8.96
N ASP A 118 2.32 -3.33 9.27
CA ASP A 118 1.43 -2.62 8.37
C ASP A 118 2.19 -2.04 7.17
N TRP A 119 1.52 -1.97 6.02
CA TRP A 119 2.09 -1.48 4.76
C TRP A 119 2.61 -0.05 4.84
N VAL A 120 1.98 0.83 5.63
CA VAL A 120 2.45 2.21 5.84
C VAL A 120 3.82 2.22 6.51
N GLY A 121 3.99 1.42 7.57
CA GLY A 121 5.27 1.25 8.24
C GLY A 121 6.35 0.72 7.30
N ILE A 122 6.01 -0.27 6.46
CA ILE A 122 6.95 -0.85 5.51
C ILE A 122 7.37 0.17 4.45
N VAL A 123 6.43 0.92 3.87
CA VAL A 123 6.75 1.95 2.88
C VAL A 123 7.70 3.01 3.46
N LEU A 124 7.42 3.47 4.67
CA LEU A 124 8.20 4.53 5.30
C LEU A 124 9.61 4.06 5.72
N LEU A 125 9.78 2.80 6.10
CA LEU A 125 11.06 2.25 6.53
C LEU A 125 11.89 1.70 5.36
N ALA A 126 11.27 0.96 4.45
CA ALA A 126 11.99 0.23 3.42
C ALA A 126 12.22 1.04 2.13
N MET A 127 11.27 1.88 1.72
CA MET A 127 11.43 2.65 0.48
C MET A 127 12.63 3.58 0.47
N PRO A 128 12.94 4.34 1.53
CA PRO A 128 14.13 5.18 1.57
C PRO A 128 15.45 4.42 1.40
N VAL A 129 15.47 3.12 1.75
CA VAL A 129 16.64 2.25 1.60
C VAL A 129 16.66 1.60 0.22
N PHE A 130 15.54 1.06 -0.23
CA PHE A 130 15.50 0.25 -1.45
C PHE A 130 15.41 1.06 -2.72
N LEU A 131 14.69 2.18 -2.71
CA LEU A 131 14.51 2.99 -3.92
C LEU A 131 15.83 3.50 -4.51
N PRO A 132 16.80 4.01 -3.74
CA PRO A 132 18.12 4.37 -4.26
C PRO A 132 18.84 3.18 -4.93
N ILE A 133 18.73 1.98 -4.38
CA ILE A 133 19.34 0.78 -4.94
C ILE A 133 18.68 0.42 -6.28
N VAL A 134 17.35 0.45 -6.35
CA VAL A 134 16.56 0.17 -7.56
C VAL A 134 16.97 1.13 -8.69
N LEU A 135 17.11 2.42 -8.36
CA LEU A 135 17.56 3.44 -9.31
C LEU A 135 19.02 3.22 -9.76
N ALA A 136 19.92 2.84 -8.86
CA ALA A 136 21.32 2.52 -9.17
C ALA A 136 21.43 1.29 -10.08
N LEU A 137 20.50 0.34 -9.98
CA LEU A 137 20.40 -0.83 -10.86
C LEU A 137 19.76 -0.52 -12.23
N GLY A 138 19.29 0.70 -12.45
CA GLY A 138 18.68 1.15 -13.70
C GLY A 138 17.22 0.73 -13.91
N PHE A 139 16.54 0.27 -12.86
CA PHE A 139 15.11 -0.07 -12.93
C PHE A 139 14.20 1.15 -12.77
N ASP A 140 13.03 1.07 -13.39
CA ASP A 140 11.99 2.10 -13.27
C ASP A 140 11.38 2.13 -11.86
N PRO A 141 11.38 3.29 -11.18
CA PRO A 141 10.83 3.42 -9.83
C PRO A 141 9.31 3.22 -9.79
N ILE A 142 8.58 3.51 -10.88
CA ILE A 142 7.13 3.30 -10.96
C ILE A 142 6.84 1.80 -10.98
N TRP A 143 7.56 1.05 -11.81
CA TRP A 143 7.45 -0.41 -11.84
C TRP A 143 7.74 -1.04 -10.47
N PHE A 144 8.80 -0.59 -9.79
CA PHE A 144 9.12 -1.07 -8.45
C PHE A 144 8.02 -0.73 -7.43
N GLY A 145 7.43 0.48 -7.53
CA GLY A 145 6.28 0.89 -6.72
C GLY A 145 5.06 0.01 -6.95
N ILE A 146 4.79 -0.39 -8.19
CA ILE A 146 3.69 -1.32 -8.52
C ILE A 146 3.97 -2.71 -7.92
N LEU A 147 5.20 -3.22 -8.04
CA LEU A 147 5.60 -4.48 -7.40
C LEU A 147 5.37 -4.42 -5.89
N PHE A 148 5.75 -3.32 -5.24
CA PHE A 148 5.49 -3.11 -3.83
C PHE A 148 3.98 -3.16 -3.52
N CYS A 149 3.15 -2.44 -4.27
CA CYS A 149 1.70 -2.41 -4.06
C CYS A 149 1.06 -3.80 -4.19
N VAL A 150 1.45 -4.58 -5.20
CA VAL A 150 0.95 -5.94 -5.38
C VAL A 150 1.43 -6.85 -4.23
N ASN A 151 2.68 -6.70 -3.81
CA ASN A 151 3.24 -7.45 -2.69
C ASN A 151 2.50 -7.16 -1.37
N MET A 152 2.18 -5.89 -1.10
CA MET A 152 1.41 -5.50 0.08
C MET A 152 -0.01 -6.09 0.09
N GLN A 153 -0.62 -6.32 -1.07
CA GLN A 153 -1.91 -7.02 -1.15
C GLN A 153 -1.79 -8.49 -0.71
N VAL A 154 -0.70 -9.17 -1.09
CA VAL A 154 -0.41 -10.53 -0.60
C VAL A 154 -0.26 -10.52 0.92
N SER A 155 0.52 -9.59 1.44
CA SER A 155 0.76 -9.43 2.88
C SER A 155 -0.53 -9.15 3.65
N PHE A 156 -1.45 -8.37 3.08
CA PHE A 156 -2.74 -8.04 3.68
C PHE A 156 -3.65 -9.26 3.91
N LEU A 157 -3.46 -10.32 3.12
CA LEU A 157 -4.17 -11.59 3.25
C LEU A 157 -3.39 -12.63 4.06
N SER A 158 -2.08 -12.45 4.23
CA SER A 158 -1.19 -13.49 4.76
C SER A 158 -1.17 -13.55 6.28
N PRO A 159 -1.21 -14.76 6.88
CA PRO A 159 -0.96 -14.89 8.30
C PRO A 159 0.51 -14.51 8.64
N PRO A 160 0.82 -14.10 9.87
CA PRO A 160 -0.04 -14.06 11.06
C PRO A 160 -0.83 -12.75 11.21
N PHE A 161 -0.38 -11.64 10.60
CA PHE A 161 -1.03 -10.34 10.82
C PHE A 161 -2.31 -10.19 9.97
N GLY A 162 -2.27 -10.46 8.67
CA GLY A 162 -3.37 -10.48 7.69
C GLY A 162 -4.62 -9.64 8.04
N PRO A 163 -4.58 -8.29 7.99
CA PRO A 163 -5.67 -7.43 8.49
C PRO A 163 -7.04 -7.77 7.91
N ALA A 164 -7.07 -8.22 6.64
CA ALA A 164 -8.31 -8.62 5.97
C ALA A 164 -9.05 -9.74 6.70
N ALA A 165 -8.32 -10.70 7.31
CA ALA A 165 -8.93 -11.79 8.03
C ALA A 165 -9.65 -11.32 9.30
N PHE A 166 -9.10 -10.33 9.99
CA PHE A 166 -9.71 -9.76 11.19
C PHE A 166 -10.95 -8.93 10.83
N TYR A 167 -10.89 -8.15 9.75
CA TYR A 167 -12.07 -7.41 9.26
C TYR A 167 -13.19 -8.38 8.86
N LEU A 168 -12.86 -9.44 8.11
CA LEU A 168 -13.86 -10.43 7.70
C LEU A 168 -14.43 -11.17 8.94
N LYS A 169 -13.58 -11.51 9.91
CA LYS A 169 -14.02 -12.17 11.15
C LYS A 169 -15.03 -11.34 11.94
N SER A 170 -14.93 -10.02 11.91
CA SER A 170 -15.86 -9.13 12.62
C SER A 170 -17.31 -9.21 12.13
N VAL A 171 -17.52 -9.66 10.89
CA VAL A 171 -18.85 -9.75 10.25
C VAL A 171 -19.28 -11.19 9.94
N THR A 172 -18.41 -12.18 10.16
CA THR A 172 -18.73 -13.60 9.93
C THR A 172 -19.43 -14.24 11.13
N PRO A 173 -20.29 -15.26 10.88
CA PRO A 173 -20.92 -16.02 11.94
C PRO A 173 -19.91 -16.65 12.92
N PRO A 174 -20.27 -16.85 14.20
CA PRO A 174 -19.37 -17.34 15.23
C PRO A 174 -18.69 -18.68 14.95
N HIS A 175 -19.34 -19.56 14.18
CA HIS A 175 -18.85 -20.91 13.86
C HIS A 175 -17.69 -20.91 12.84
N ILE A 176 -17.47 -19.80 12.10
CA ILE A 176 -16.34 -19.68 11.17
C ILE A 176 -15.13 -19.17 11.97
N SER A 177 -14.10 -19.97 12.08
CA SER A 177 -12.88 -19.61 12.79
C SER A 177 -11.97 -18.70 11.93
N LEU A 178 -11.05 -17.98 12.59
CA LEU A 178 -10.02 -17.19 11.89
C LEU A 178 -9.15 -18.05 10.98
N THR A 179 -8.87 -19.29 11.41
CA THR A 179 -8.12 -20.27 10.62
C THR A 179 -8.84 -20.66 9.33
N ASP A 180 -10.16 -20.78 9.37
CA ASP A 180 -10.97 -21.10 8.18
C ASP A 180 -10.92 -19.93 7.17
N ILE A 181 -10.93 -18.70 7.66
CA ILE A 181 -10.79 -17.50 6.84
C ILE A 181 -9.41 -17.47 6.15
N PHE A 182 -8.33 -17.70 6.89
CA PHE A 182 -6.98 -17.75 6.30
C PHE A 182 -6.83 -18.89 5.28
N ARG A 183 -7.43 -20.05 5.54
CA ARG A 183 -7.47 -21.14 4.54
C ARG A 183 -8.22 -20.73 3.29
N GLY A 184 -9.33 -19.99 3.43
CA GLY A 184 -10.08 -19.45 2.31
C GLY A 184 -9.28 -18.42 1.50
N PHE A 185 -8.34 -17.70 2.11
CA PHE A 185 -7.46 -16.75 1.40
C PHE A 185 -6.34 -17.42 0.60
N GLY A 186 -6.01 -18.68 0.89
CA GLY A 186 -4.92 -19.41 0.23
C GLY A 186 -4.93 -19.31 -1.30
N PRO A 187 -6.04 -19.65 -1.99
CA PRO A 187 -6.13 -19.52 -3.45
C PRO A 187 -5.89 -18.10 -3.96
N PHE A 188 -6.39 -17.08 -3.25
CA PHE A 188 -6.20 -15.68 -3.62
C PHE A 188 -4.74 -15.23 -3.47
N ILE A 189 -4.07 -15.67 -2.39
CA ILE A 189 -2.63 -15.43 -2.19
C ILE A 189 -1.82 -16.03 -3.35
N VAL A 190 -2.14 -17.26 -3.76
CA VAL A 190 -1.45 -17.91 -4.89
C VAL A 190 -1.66 -17.11 -6.19
N ILE A 191 -2.88 -16.67 -6.47
CA ILE A 191 -3.17 -15.85 -7.67
C ILE A 191 -2.38 -14.55 -7.62
N GLN A 192 -2.35 -13.87 -6.47
CA GLN A 192 -1.60 -12.62 -6.31
C GLN A 192 -0.09 -12.81 -6.45
N LEU A 193 0.48 -13.92 -5.96
CA LEU A 193 1.89 -14.26 -6.17
C LEU A 193 2.19 -14.50 -7.66
N ILE A 194 1.26 -15.12 -8.39
CA ILE A 194 1.40 -15.28 -9.85
C ILE A 194 1.37 -13.90 -10.52
N VAL A 195 0.45 -13.01 -10.14
CA VAL A 195 0.39 -11.65 -10.67
C VAL A 195 1.67 -10.89 -10.33
N LEU A 196 2.18 -10.99 -9.11
CA LEU A 196 3.45 -10.38 -8.70
C LEU A 196 4.60 -10.88 -9.59
N ALA A 197 4.69 -12.18 -9.84
CA ALA A 197 5.67 -12.76 -10.73
C ALA A 197 5.51 -12.24 -12.17
N CYS A 198 4.27 -12.19 -12.69
CA CYS A 198 4.00 -11.64 -14.02
C CYS A 198 4.47 -10.18 -14.15
N VAL A 199 4.13 -9.32 -13.19
CA VAL A 199 4.55 -7.91 -13.18
C VAL A 199 6.07 -7.79 -13.08
N MET A 200 6.71 -8.68 -12.31
CA MET A 200 8.17 -8.67 -12.16
C MET A 200 8.90 -9.06 -13.45
N PHE A 201 8.42 -10.08 -14.16
CA PHE A 201 9.07 -10.58 -15.37
C PHE A 201 8.64 -9.85 -16.65
N PHE A 202 7.48 -9.20 -16.64
CA PHE A 202 6.93 -8.45 -17.77
C PHE A 202 6.64 -6.99 -17.38
N PRO A 203 7.68 -6.15 -17.21
CA PRO A 203 7.51 -4.75 -16.82
C PRO A 203 6.65 -3.95 -17.81
N GLU A 204 6.61 -4.38 -19.06
CA GLU A 204 5.86 -3.72 -20.14
C GLU A 204 4.36 -3.58 -19.84
N PHE A 205 3.76 -4.53 -19.12
CA PHE A 205 2.34 -4.46 -18.71
C PHE A 205 2.03 -3.25 -17.82
N THR A 206 3.03 -2.71 -17.14
CA THR A 206 2.83 -1.67 -16.14
C THR A 206 3.41 -0.32 -16.57
N THR A 207 4.37 -0.30 -17.48
CA THR A 207 5.10 0.93 -17.85
C THR A 207 4.66 1.51 -19.18
N GLN A 208 4.03 0.73 -20.09
CA GLN A 208 3.64 1.21 -21.42
C GLN A 208 2.75 2.45 -21.40
N ASN A 209 1.82 2.54 -20.46
CA ASN A 209 0.89 3.66 -20.39
C ASN A 209 1.45 4.90 -19.65
N PHE A 210 2.57 4.79 -18.94
CA PHE A 210 3.15 5.90 -18.17
C PHE A 210 4.18 6.70 -18.97
N HIS A 211 4.73 6.15 -20.07
CA HIS A 211 5.62 6.89 -20.95
C HIS A 211 4.92 7.98 -21.76
N GLU A 212 3.59 7.92 -21.93
CA GLU A 212 2.78 8.98 -22.54
C GLU A 212 2.56 10.20 -21.61
N PHE A 213 2.77 10.04 -20.30
CA PHE A 213 2.65 11.12 -19.31
C PHE A 213 3.98 11.84 -19.01
N LYS A 214 4.89 11.95 -19.96
CA LYS A 214 5.99 12.91 -19.80
C LYS A 214 5.39 14.32 -19.84
N PRO A 215 5.52 15.12 -18.76
CA PRO A 215 5.18 16.53 -18.85
C PRO A 215 6.10 17.14 -19.90
N THR A 216 5.52 17.65 -20.97
CA THR A 216 6.19 18.56 -21.90
C THR A 216 6.86 19.66 -21.10
N LYS A 217 8.17 19.81 -21.27
CA LYS A 217 9.02 20.82 -20.63
C LYS A 217 8.46 22.22 -20.80
#